data_a15a7040593257ec150f649851f7e9cf
#
_entry.id   a15a7040593257ec150f649851f7e9cf
#
_cell.length_a   1.000
_cell.length_b   1.000
_cell.length_c   1.000
_cell.angle_alpha   90.00
_cell.angle_beta   90.00
_cell.angle_gamma   90.00
#
_symmetry.space_group_name_H-M   'P 1'
#
loop_
_entity.id
_entity.type
_entity.pdbx_description
1 polymer ?
#
loop_
_entity_poly.entity_id
_entity_poly.type
_entity_poly.pdbx_seq_one_letter_code
_entity_poly.pdbx_strand_id
1 'polypeptide(L)'
;MRRFGIHLALILAAMCAAAAQAAPASIQLGSAVVPLNAPWKFHTGDDARWASVDFDDAQWETYDLTPKAGAHDGDVGLKGYVAGWNARGHRNYSGYAWYRMAVRVRGANSSTLWIDGPAAVDSAYQLYFNGRLIGSDGDFSRDPPSIVSIQPRLFALPRGLWHADGDALSGVVAIRVYTVKAGAVPPDYGGIHIAPLLGNEKGASDHYRGQWLQTFEGYVVDASEGLIFLMLAVMALSILPFDRGNSFYVWSAVALCLAGFARGNQAIYFWGQTETYIEIVLLRIVLADGLVFGAFAMAWRAAFGLRQERWSAIAAAALTAGYIVTRFCGLYMVSSHLWAGAGALFADLHQIVRFGLLALFIYLAIRGAMRRETGAWIGVAALIFLGIGLFAQEVGMLGVQGIWFPFGVGVSRTEYAHAVFDVLMFAYLLARLWHFAPQGRVVNKAS
;
A
#
# COMPACT_ATOMS: atom_id res chain seq x y z
N MET A 1 -31.57 -31.44 50.33
CA MET A 1 -32.49 -30.78 49.39
C MET A 1 -32.19 -29.28 49.16
N ARG A 2 -31.76 -28.47 50.15
CA ARG A 2 -31.49 -27.02 49.93
C ARG A 2 -30.29 -26.71 49.02
N ARG A 3 -29.25 -27.56 49.00
CA ARG A 3 -28.06 -27.30 48.13
C ARG A 3 -28.27 -27.61 46.66
N PHE A 4 -29.20 -28.50 46.31
CA PHE A 4 -29.52 -28.84 44.92
C PHE A 4 -30.31 -27.72 44.22
N GLY A 5 -31.17 -27.01 44.96
CA GLY A 5 -31.97 -25.89 44.42
C GLY A 5 -31.10 -24.66 44.06
N ILE A 6 -30.03 -24.42 44.83
CA ILE A 6 -29.13 -23.27 44.56
C ILE A 6 -28.28 -23.51 43.30
N HIS A 7 -27.83 -24.74 43.08
CA HIS A 7 -27.07 -25.05 41.86
C HIS A 7 -27.92 -25.05 40.60
N LEU A 8 -29.18 -25.49 40.69
CA LEU A 8 -30.13 -25.43 39.57
C LEU A 8 -30.51 -24.00 39.24
N ALA A 9 -30.72 -23.14 40.25
CA ALA A 9 -30.98 -21.72 40.04
C ALA A 9 -29.79 -20.95 39.44
N LEU A 10 -28.55 -21.30 39.81
CA LEU A 10 -27.36 -20.73 39.24
C LEU A 10 -27.13 -21.19 37.80
N ILE A 11 -27.46 -22.44 37.47
CA ILE A 11 -27.37 -22.96 36.09
C ILE A 11 -28.44 -22.32 35.21
N LEU A 12 -29.70 -22.16 35.73
CA LEU A 12 -30.75 -21.45 35.00
C LEU A 12 -30.46 -19.97 34.84
N ALA A 13 -29.88 -19.29 35.81
CA ALA A 13 -29.44 -17.91 35.70
C ALA A 13 -28.25 -17.76 34.70
N ALA A 14 -27.33 -18.72 34.66
CA ALA A 14 -26.25 -18.76 33.66
C ALA A 14 -26.79 -19.05 32.25
N MET A 15 -27.79 -19.89 32.09
CA MET A 15 -28.46 -20.13 30.80
C MET A 15 -29.29 -18.95 30.32
N CYS A 16 -29.89 -18.16 31.21
CA CYS A 16 -30.58 -16.91 30.84
C CYS A 16 -29.59 -15.78 30.50
N ALA A 17 -28.39 -15.80 31.05
CA ALA A 17 -27.34 -14.81 30.70
C ALA A 17 -26.69 -15.07 29.34
N ALA A 18 -26.85 -16.27 28.75
CA ALA A 18 -26.22 -16.65 27.48
C ALA A 18 -27.00 -16.23 26.22
N ALA A 19 -28.19 -15.64 26.38
CA ALA A 19 -29.00 -15.16 25.25
C ALA A 19 -29.09 -13.62 25.18
N ALA A 20 -28.04 -12.92 25.61
CA ALA A 20 -27.92 -11.50 25.33
C ALA A 20 -27.57 -11.35 23.85
N GLN A 21 -28.59 -11.35 22.98
CA GLN A 21 -28.45 -10.79 21.64
C GLN A 21 -27.84 -9.41 21.80
N ALA A 22 -26.70 -9.15 21.09
CA ALA A 22 -26.12 -7.82 21.10
C ALA A 22 -27.21 -6.82 20.69
N ALA A 23 -27.56 -5.91 21.57
CA ALA A 23 -28.58 -4.91 21.27
C ALA A 23 -28.10 -4.15 19.98
N PRO A 24 -29.04 -3.87 19.04
CA PRO A 24 -28.66 -3.14 17.84
C PRO A 24 -28.03 -1.80 18.23
N ALA A 25 -26.96 -1.42 17.52
CA ALA A 25 -26.28 -0.16 17.76
C ALA A 25 -27.30 1.00 17.59
N SER A 26 -27.57 1.73 18.66
CA SER A 26 -28.47 2.90 18.62
C SER A 26 -27.66 4.11 18.16
N ILE A 27 -27.89 4.55 16.91
CA ILE A 27 -27.24 5.71 16.32
C ILE A 27 -28.18 6.91 16.44
N GLN A 28 -27.70 7.97 17.08
CA GLN A 28 -28.40 9.25 17.13
C GLN A 28 -27.72 10.22 16.19
N LEU A 29 -28.35 10.56 15.07
CA LEU A 29 -27.84 11.52 14.10
C LEU A 29 -27.96 12.96 14.62
N GLY A 30 -27.22 13.28 15.69
CA GLY A 30 -26.99 14.65 16.11
C GLY A 30 -25.78 15.30 15.42
N SER A 31 -24.85 14.46 14.95
CA SER A 31 -23.67 14.84 14.14
C SER A 31 -23.89 14.48 12.67
N ALA A 32 -23.11 15.10 11.79
CA ALA A 32 -23.26 14.89 10.35
C ALA A 32 -22.92 13.46 9.89
N VAL A 33 -22.00 12.77 10.60
CA VAL A 33 -21.61 11.36 10.39
C VAL A 33 -21.34 10.66 11.71
N VAL A 34 -21.54 9.33 11.74
CA VAL A 34 -21.24 8.47 12.87
C VAL A 34 -20.47 7.24 12.38
N PRO A 35 -19.29 6.93 12.96
CA PRO A 35 -18.56 5.73 12.60
C PRO A 35 -19.29 4.47 13.10
N LEU A 36 -19.36 3.47 12.26
CA LEU A 36 -19.91 2.16 12.59
C LEU A 36 -18.84 1.27 13.19
N ASN A 37 -18.34 1.63 14.38
CA ASN A 37 -17.18 0.97 15.00
C ASN A 37 -17.54 -0.39 15.59
N ALA A 38 -18.64 -0.49 16.36
CA ALA A 38 -19.01 -1.71 17.11
C ALA A 38 -20.47 -1.66 17.59
N PRO A 39 -21.04 -2.81 17.94
CA PRO A 39 -20.50 -4.16 17.74
C PRO A 39 -20.81 -4.71 16.35
N TRP A 40 -19.85 -5.31 15.70
CA TRP A 40 -20.04 -6.12 14.51
C TRP A 40 -20.13 -7.60 14.87
N LYS A 41 -20.93 -8.37 14.12
CA LYS A 41 -20.86 -9.82 14.07
C LYS A 41 -19.93 -10.21 12.92
N PHE A 42 -19.02 -11.15 13.15
CA PHE A 42 -18.00 -11.57 12.19
C PHE A 42 -17.99 -13.09 12.02
N HIS A 43 -17.83 -13.54 10.78
CA HIS A 43 -17.66 -14.95 10.46
C HIS A 43 -16.79 -15.12 9.23
N THR A 44 -15.86 -16.08 9.29
CA THR A 44 -15.05 -16.50 8.14
C THR A 44 -15.87 -17.42 7.25
N GLY A 45 -15.59 -17.40 5.94
CA GLY A 45 -16.33 -18.18 4.94
C GLY A 45 -17.25 -17.31 4.10
N ASP A 46 -18.06 -17.95 3.28
CA ASP A 46 -18.91 -17.28 2.29
C ASP A 46 -20.23 -17.94 2.09
N ASP A 47 -21.32 -17.22 2.37
CA ASP A 47 -22.68 -17.59 2.08
C ASP A 47 -23.51 -16.34 1.78
N ALA A 48 -24.11 -16.25 0.61
CA ALA A 48 -24.92 -15.11 0.19
C ALA A 48 -26.15 -14.88 1.10
N ARG A 49 -26.65 -15.93 1.80
CA ARG A 49 -27.75 -15.81 2.77
C ARG A 49 -27.37 -14.93 3.96
N TRP A 50 -26.10 -14.75 4.24
CA TRP A 50 -25.59 -13.91 5.33
C TRP A 50 -25.87 -12.41 5.12
N ALA A 51 -26.23 -12.01 3.92
CA ALA A 51 -26.69 -10.65 3.65
C ALA A 51 -28.13 -10.38 4.16
N SER A 52 -28.94 -11.44 4.37
CA SER A 52 -30.35 -11.30 4.71
C SER A 52 -30.56 -10.66 6.10
N VAL A 53 -31.60 -9.83 6.23
CA VAL A 53 -31.98 -9.22 7.50
C VAL A 53 -32.42 -10.27 8.53
N ASP A 54 -33.05 -11.35 8.07
CA ASP A 54 -33.60 -12.42 8.92
C ASP A 54 -32.58 -13.50 9.27
N PHE A 55 -31.32 -13.36 8.83
CA PHE A 55 -30.29 -14.32 9.15
C PHE A 55 -29.92 -14.25 10.64
N ASP A 56 -29.94 -15.39 11.33
CA ASP A 56 -29.51 -15.51 12.72
C ASP A 56 -27.98 -15.58 12.81
N ASP A 57 -27.36 -14.49 13.27
CA ASP A 57 -25.93 -14.34 13.50
C ASP A 57 -25.54 -14.41 14.99
N ALA A 58 -26.41 -14.94 15.85
CA ALA A 58 -26.21 -14.99 17.31
C ALA A 58 -24.92 -15.76 17.69
N GLN A 59 -24.56 -16.79 16.91
CA GLN A 59 -23.39 -17.62 17.14
C GLN A 59 -22.08 -17.04 16.54
N TRP A 60 -22.18 -15.91 15.82
CA TRP A 60 -21.01 -15.28 15.25
C TRP A 60 -20.19 -14.56 16.33
N GLU A 61 -18.88 -14.50 16.13
CA GLU A 61 -18.04 -13.75 17.04
C GLU A 61 -18.35 -12.24 16.97
N THR A 62 -18.08 -11.56 18.07
CA THR A 62 -18.22 -10.10 18.12
C THR A 62 -16.89 -9.46 17.73
N TYR A 63 -16.96 -8.49 16.83
CA TYR A 63 -15.81 -7.80 16.28
C TYR A 63 -15.92 -6.29 16.49
N ASP A 64 -14.87 -5.66 17.01
CA ASP A 64 -14.84 -4.25 17.33
C ASP A 64 -13.84 -3.52 16.41
N LEU A 65 -14.33 -2.55 15.65
CA LEU A 65 -13.55 -1.69 14.78
C LEU A 65 -13.24 -0.32 15.43
N THR A 66 -13.41 -0.20 16.76
CA THR A 66 -13.08 1.05 17.46
C THR A 66 -11.58 1.28 17.48
N PRO A 67 -11.10 2.37 16.86
CA PRO A 67 -9.68 2.66 16.81
C PRO A 67 -9.18 3.17 18.15
N LYS A 68 -7.89 2.96 18.42
CA LYS A 68 -7.21 3.67 19.51
C LYS A 68 -7.10 5.15 19.17
N ALA A 69 -7.07 6.00 20.19
CA ALA A 69 -6.90 7.43 20.00
C ALA A 69 -5.61 7.73 19.20
N GLY A 70 -5.75 8.50 18.13
CA GLY A 70 -4.65 8.86 17.24
C GLY A 70 -4.20 7.77 16.26
N ALA A 71 -4.88 6.61 16.23
CA ALA A 71 -4.56 5.56 15.26
C ALA A 71 -4.85 6.00 13.82
N HIS A 72 -3.91 5.72 12.94
CA HIS A 72 -3.98 5.98 11.51
C HIS A 72 -3.30 4.82 10.75
N ASP A 73 -3.58 4.69 9.46
CA ASP A 73 -2.87 3.72 8.63
C ASP A 73 -1.38 4.10 8.47
N GLY A 74 -0.58 3.10 8.13
CA GLY A 74 0.88 3.25 8.02
C GLY A 74 1.36 3.78 6.67
N ASP A 75 0.47 4.17 5.76
CA ASP A 75 0.81 4.62 4.41
C ASP A 75 0.42 6.09 4.21
N VAL A 76 -0.84 6.38 3.95
CA VAL A 76 -1.30 7.75 3.68
C VAL A 76 -1.77 8.51 4.92
N GLY A 77 -1.88 7.85 6.08
CA GLY A 77 -2.26 8.49 7.35
C GLY A 77 -3.77 8.63 7.55
N LEU A 78 -4.61 7.83 6.88
CA LEU A 78 -6.05 7.79 7.12
C LEU A 78 -6.34 7.42 8.56
N LYS A 79 -7.14 8.25 9.25
CA LYS A 79 -7.45 8.07 10.67
C LYS A 79 -8.42 6.92 10.89
N GLY A 80 -8.33 6.31 12.08
CA GLY A 80 -9.28 5.29 12.49
C GLY A 80 -8.82 3.86 12.24
N TYR A 81 -7.54 3.63 11.96
CA TYR A 81 -6.99 2.31 11.65
C TYR A 81 -7.02 1.35 12.84
N VAL A 82 -7.43 0.12 12.57
CA VAL A 82 -7.39 -1.01 13.50
C VAL A 82 -6.69 -2.20 12.85
N ALA A 83 -6.05 -3.04 13.65
CA ALA A 83 -5.44 -4.27 13.15
C ALA A 83 -6.51 -5.24 12.63
N GLY A 84 -6.20 -5.93 11.54
CA GLY A 84 -7.07 -6.87 10.88
C GLY A 84 -7.23 -8.21 11.61
N TRP A 85 -7.90 -9.14 10.96
CA TRP A 85 -8.29 -10.41 11.58
C TRP A 85 -7.10 -11.34 11.92
N ASN A 86 -5.95 -11.19 11.22
CA ASN A 86 -4.74 -11.97 11.53
C ASN A 86 -4.24 -11.71 12.96
N ALA A 87 -4.31 -10.46 13.43
CA ALA A 87 -3.99 -10.08 14.81
C ALA A 87 -5.07 -10.51 15.82
N ARG A 88 -6.26 -10.88 15.36
CA ARG A 88 -7.45 -11.14 16.18
C ARG A 88 -7.85 -12.62 16.21
N GLY A 89 -6.93 -13.52 15.98
CA GLY A 89 -7.13 -14.98 16.13
C GLY A 89 -7.22 -15.74 14.80
N HIS A 90 -7.47 -15.09 13.67
CA HIS A 90 -7.59 -15.73 12.35
C HIS A 90 -6.26 -15.69 11.57
N ARG A 91 -5.20 -16.21 12.21
CA ARG A 91 -3.85 -16.19 11.65
C ARG A 91 -3.78 -16.89 10.28
N ASN A 92 -3.18 -16.20 9.33
CA ASN A 92 -2.98 -16.66 7.95
C ASN A 92 -4.29 -17.00 7.21
N TYR A 93 -5.43 -16.55 7.71
CA TYR A 93 -6.69 -16.71 7.00
C TYR A 93 -6.72 -15.81 5.76
N SER A 94 -7.16 -16.37 4.66
CA SER A 94 -7.40 -15.68 3.40
C SER A 94 -8.66 -16.24 2.76
N GLY A 95 -9.32 -15.46 1.92
CA GLY A 95 -10.61 -15.81 1.35
C GLY A 95 -11.70 -14.89 1.83
N TYR A 96 -12.92 -15.37 1.87
CA TYR A 96 -14.09 -14.56 2.22
C TYR A 96 -14.36 -14.54 3.71
N ALA A 97 -14.81 -13.37 4.20
CA ALA A 97 -15.38 -13.22 5.53
C ALA A 97 -16.49 -12.17 5.48
N TRP A 98 -17.41 -12.23 6.47
CA TRP A 98 -18.53 -11.35 6.56
C TRP A 98 -18.56 -10.61 7.89
N TYR A 99 -18.93 -9.33 7.80
CA TYR A 99 -19.23 -8.46 8.92
C TYR A 99 -20.70 -8.07 8.85
N ARG A 100 -21.43 -8.12 9.97
CA ARG A 100 -22.83 -7.74 10.05
C ARG A 100 -23.06 -6.82 11.25
N MET A 101 -23.88 -5.78 11.06
CA MET A 101 -24.26 -4.86 12.14
C MET A 101 -25.71 -4.47 11.98
N ALA A 102 -26.53 -4.73 13.00
CA ALA A 102 -27.85 -4.16 13.10
C ALA A 102 -27.73 -2.69 13.53
N VAL A 103 -28.35 -1.79 12.78
CA VAL A 103 -28.33 -0.35 13.03
C VAL A 103 -29.74 0.18 13.29
N ARG A 104 -29.84 1.10 14.23
CA ARG A 104 -31.07 1.82 14.53
C ARG A 104 -30.80 3.31 14.60
N VAL A 105 -31.40 4.08 13.69
CA VAL A 105 -31.13 5.51 13.49
C VAL A 105 -32.33 6.34 13.92
N ARG A 106 -32.16 7.24 14.89
CA ARG A 106 -33.14 8.21 15.32
C ARG A 106 -32.87 9.58 14.74
N GLY A 107 -33.93 10.38 14.56
CA GLY A 107 -33.81 11.74 14.05
C GLY A 107 -33.46 11.83 12.54
N ALA A 108 -33.54 10.73 11.79
CA ALA A 108 -33.41 10.71 10.36
C ALA A 108 -34.71 11.22 9.71
N ASN A 109 -34.84 12.55 9.61
CA ASN A 109 -35.98 13.18 8.98
C ASN A 109 -36.03 12.87 7.49
N SER A 110 -36.83 11.90 7.07
CA SER A 110 -37.28 11.61 5.69
C SER A 110 -36.25 11.56 4.55
N SER A 111 -34.99 11.88 4.77
CA SER A 111 -33.96 11.95 3.73
C SER A 111 -33.23 10.61 3.53
N THR A 112 -32.65 10.42 2.37
CA THR A 112 -31.68 9.36 2.09
C THR A 112 -30.51 9.46 3.06
N LEU A 113 -30.18 8.34 3.72
CA LEU A 113 -28.93 8.23 4.48
C LEU A 113 -27.82 7.72 3.56
N TRP A 114 -26.59 7.96 3.94
CA TRP A 114 -25.43 7.59 3.16
C TRP A 114 -24.42 6.83 4.01
N ILE A 115 -23.82 5.81 3.41
CA ILE A 115 -22.64 5.14 3.98
C ILE A 115 -21.42 5.56 3.19
N ASP A 116 -20.44 6.15 3.88
CA ASP A 116 -19.07 6.21 3.42
C ASP A 116 -18.42 4.86 3.76
N GLY A 117 -18.04 4.11 2.72
CA GLY A 117 -17.54 2.73 2.84
C GLY A 117 -16.24 2.65 3.60
N PRO A 118 -15.81 1.46 4.01
CA PRO A 118 -14.53 1.29 4.69
C PRO A 118 -13.40 1.73 3.76
N ALA A 119 -12.62 2.73 4.21
CA ALA A 119 -11.55 3.34 3.40
C ALA A 119 -10.26 2.50 3.36
N ALA A 120 -10.12 1.53 4.26
CA ALA A 120 -9.01 0.59 4.26
C ALA A 120 -9.52 -0.84 4.50
N VAL A 121 -9.34 -1.70 3.50
CA VAL A 121 -9.75 -3.11 3.51
C VAL A 121 -8.70 -3.93 2.76
N ASP A 122 -8.39 -5.09 3.25
CA ASP A 122 -7.61 -6.09 2.53
C ASP A 122 -8.54 -7.15 1.93
N SER A 123 -8.83 -7.30 0.64
CA SER A 123 -8.30 -6.63 -0.54
C SER A 123 -9.45 -6.06 -1.39
N ALA A 124 -10.70 -6.55 -1.19
CA ALA A 124 -11.91 -6.15 -1.89
C ALA A 124 -13.14 -6.36 -1.00
N TYR A 125 -14.22 -5.60 -1.24
CA TYR A 125 -15.45 -5.79 -0.47
C TYR A 125 -16.72 -5.51 -1.28
N GLN A 126 -17.83 -6.09 -0.79
CA GLN A 126 -19.21 -5.77 -1.20
C GLN A 126 -19.98 -5.29 0.03
N LEU A 127 -20.73 -4.20 -0.14
CA LEU A 127 -21.61 -3.64 0.87
C LEU A 127 -23.06 -4.03 0.57
N TYR A 128 -23.73 -4.63 1.54
CA TYR A 128 -25.14 -4.97 1.51
C TYR A 128 -25.89 -4.19 2.58
N PHE A 129 -27.14 -3.85 2.29
CA PHE A 129 -28.06 -3.29 3.24
C PHE A 129 -29.41 -4.02 3.14
N ASN A 130 -29.87 -4.61 4.26
CA ASN A 130 -31.09 -5.42 4.34
C ASN A 130 -31.17 -6.49 3.21
N GLY A 131 -30.08 -7.22 2.97
CA GLY A 131 -30.01 -8.27 1.95
C GLY A 131 -29.75 -7.78 0.53
N ARG A 132 -29.84 -6.48 0.27
CA ARG A 132 -29.63 -5.90 -1.06
C ARG A 132 -28.18 -5.44 -1.22
N LEU A 133 -27.53 -5.84 -2.31
CA LEU A 133 -26.22 -5.29 -2.70
C LEU A 133 -26.37 -3.81 -3.04
N ILE A 134 -25.60 -2.97 -2.34
CA ILE A 134 -25.55 -1.52 -2.53
C ILE A 134 -24.40 -1.12 -3.43
N GLY A 135 -23.25 -1.77 -3.27
CA GLY A 135 -22.07 -1.54 -4.11
C GLY A 135 -20.86 -2.34 -3.66
N SER A 136 -19.74 -2.12 -4.32
CA SER A 136 -18.49 -2.85 -4.07
C SER A 136 -17.27 -1.97 -4.31
N ASP A 137 -16.12 -2.39 -3.76
CA ASP A 137 -14.79 -2.04 -4.24
C ASP A 137 -14.05 -3.33 -4.59
N GLY A 138 -13.60 -3.44 -5.85
CA GLY A 138 -13.19 -4.67 -6.50
C GLY A 138 -14.26 -5.27 -7.43
N ASP A 139 -13.83 -6.13 -8.36
CA ASP A 139 -14.71 -6.79 -9.33
C ASP A 139 -15.06 -8.22 -8.89
N PHE A 140 -16.28 -8.40 -8.41
CA PHE A 140 -16.85 -9.69 -7.96
C PHE A 140 -17.59 -10.46 -9.05
N SER A 141 -17.45 -10.10 -10.32
CA SER A 141 -17.98 -10.89 -11.45
C SER A 141 -17.21 -12.20 -11.67
N ARG A 142 -16.06 -12.33 -10.98
CA ARG A 142 -15.18 -13.52 -11.02
C ARG A 142 -15.02 -14.08 -9.61
N ASP A 143 -14.61 -15.35 -9.54
CA ASP A 143 -14.23 -16.01 -8.30
C ASP A 143 -12.84 -16.66 -8.47
N PRO A 144 -11.81 -16.22 -7.76
CA PRO A 144 -11.79 -15.09 -6.82
C PRO A 144 -11.96 -13.74 -7.52
N PRO A 145 -12.42 -12.71 -6.77
CA PRO A 145 -12.64 -11.38 -7.32
C PRO A 145 -11.35 -10.74 -7.81
N SER A 146 -11.48 -9.90 -8.83
CA SER A 146 -10.35 -9.08 -9.28
C SER A 146 -10.16 -7.91 -8.32
N ILE A 147 -8.94 -7.79 -7.81
CA ILE A 147 -8.56 -6.80 -6.80
C ILE A 147 -8.00 -5.57 -7.50
N VAL A 148 -8.44 -4.40 -7.08
CA VAL A 148 -7.90 -3.09 -7.43
C VAL A 148 -7.49 -2.36 -6.16
N SER A 149 -6.94 -1.15 -6.25
CA SER A 149 -6.69 -0.33 -5.07
C SER A 149 -8.00 0.00 -4.36
N ILE A 150 -8.03 -0.13 -3.04
CA ILE A 150 -9.17 0.35 -2.24
C ILE A 150 -9.19 1.87 -2.31
N GLN A 151 -10.37 2.40 -2.62
CA GLN A 151 -10.62 3.84 -2.70
C GLN A 151 -11.79 4.23 -1.81
N PRO A 152 -11.87 5.48 -1.35
CA PRO A 152 -13.08 5.98 -0.70
C PRO A 152 -14.31 5.77 -1.59
N ARG A 153 -15.40 5.24 -1.02
CA ARG A 153 -16.66 4.93 -1.73
C ARG A 153 -17.84 5.46 -0.94
N LEU A 154 -18.72 6.17 -1.63
CA LEU A 154 -19.92 6.74 -1.04
C LEU A 154 -21.15 6.04 -1.60
N PHE A 155 -21.99 5.47 -0.71
CA PHE A 155 -23.16 4.69 -1.06
C PHE A 155 -24.44 5.31 -0.51
N ALA A 156 -25.44 5.49 -1.38
CA ALA A 156 -26.76 5.96 -0.97
C ALA A 156 -27.58 4.81 -0.35
N LEU A 157 -28.24 5.09 0.76
CA LEU A 157 -29.23 4.22 1.39
C LEU A 157 -30.62 4.89 1.32
N PRO A 158 -31.36 4.72 0.22
CA PRO A 158 -32.67 5.33 0.06
C PRO A 158 -33.64 4.94 1.19
N ARG A 159 -34.52 5.84 1.57
CA ARG A 159 -35.49 5.65 2.66
C ARG A 159 -36.28 4.34 2.55
N GLY A 160 -36.60 3.92 1.32
CA GLY A 160 -37.34 2.68 1.05
C GLY A 160 -36.63 1.38 1.40
N LEU A 161 -35.32 1.44 1.67
CA LEU A 161 -34.55 0.25 2.13
C LEU A 161 -34.59 0.06 3.64
N TRP A 162 -35.06 1.04 4.40
CA TRP A 162 -35.13 1.02 5.87
C TRP A 162 -36.43 0.52 6.36
N HIS A 163 -36.43 -0.22 7.45
CA HIS A 163 -37.64 -0.57 8.18
C HIS A 163 -38.00 0.56 9.16
N ALA A 164 -39.28 0.92 9.22
CA ALA A 164 -39.81 1.83 10.25
C ALA A 164 -39.83 1.12 11.59
N ASP A 165 -39.29 1.74 12.64
CA ASP A 165 -39.21 1.21 13.98
C ASP A 165 -39.57 2.35 14.98
N GLY A 166 -40.87 2.63 15.11
CA GLY A 166 -41.37 3.77 15.87
C GLY A 166 -40.88 5.11 15.31
N ASP A 167 -40.12 5.84 16.11
CA ASP A 167 -39.46 7.12 15.75
C ASP A 167 -38.10 6.95 15.06
N ALA A 168 -37.71 5.70 14.85
CA ALA A 168 -36.40 5.33 14.28
C ALA A 168 -36.54 4.60 12.95
N LEU A 169 -35.38 4.48 12.26
CA LEU A 169 -35.14 3.62 11.12
C LEU A 169 -34.23 2.48 11.55
N SER A 170 -34.57 1.25 11.17
CA SER A 170 -33.73 0.09 11.45
C SER A 170 -33.32 -0.64 10.18
N GLY A 171 -32.20 -1.31 10.24
CA GLY A 171 -31.68 -2.13 9.16
C GLY A 171 -30.42 -2.88 9.55
N VAL A 172 -29.93 -3.73 8.64
CA VAL A 172 -28.72 -4.51 8.81
C VAL A 172 -27.73 -4.12 7.71
N VAL A 173 -26.58 -3.61 8.12
CA VAL A 173 -25.41 -3.44 7.25
C VAL A 173 -24.66 -4.76 7.26
N ALA A 174 -24.37 -5.32 6.07
CA ALA A 174 -23.51 -6.48 5.94
C ALA A 174 -22.39 -6.18 4.93
N ILE A 175 -21.16 -6.56 5.26
CA ILE A 175 -20.00 -6.35 4.40
C ILE A 175 -19.33 -7.69 4.17
N ARG A 176 -19.32 -8.12 2.91
CA ARG A 176 -18.57 -9.29 2.43
C ARG A 176 -17.19 -8.84 2.02
N VAL A 177 -16.17 -9.34 2.68
CA VAL A 177 -14.77 -9.00 2.38
C VAL A 177 -14.09 -10.20 1.76
N TYR A 178 -13.25 -9.97 0.76
CA TYR A 178 -12.33 -10.96 0.23
C TYR A 178 -10.90 -10.49 0.45
N THR A 179 -10.09 -11.34 1.07
CA THR A 179 -8.66 -11.09 1.29
C THR A 179 -7.83 -12.09 0.51
N VAL A 180 -6.96 -11.57 -0.35
CA VAL A 180 -6.05 -12.40 -1.15
C VAL A 180 -5.00 -13.06 -0.26
N LYS A 181 -4.60 -14.29 -0.59
CA LYS A 181 -3.52 -14.95 0.10
C LYS A 181 -2.17 -14.32 -0.29
N ALA A 182 -1.52 -13.71 0.68
CA ALA A 182 -0.16 -13.21 0.54
C ALA A 182 0.86 -14.29 0.93
N GLY A 183 2.07 -14.25 0.35
CA GLY A 183 3.14 -15.19 0.69
C GLY A 183 3.63 -15.01 2.13
N ALA A 184 4.04 -13.80 2.49
CA ALA A 184 4.32 -13.39 3.86
C ALA A 184 3.20 -12.47 4.33
N VAL A 185 2.46 -12.90 5.36
CA VAL A 185 1.29 -12.17 5.86
C VAL A 185 1.72 -11.27 7.01
N PRO A 186 1.53 -9.93 6.90
CA PRO A 186 1.76 -9.02 8.02
C PRO A 186 0.91 -9.40 9.24
N PRO A 187 1.37 -9.11 10.47
CA PRO A 187 0.64 -9.47 11.69
C PRO A 187 -0.76 -8.87 11.78
N ASP A 188 -1.00 -7.72 11.15
CA ASP A 188 -2.24 -6.97 11.16
C ASP A 188 -3.10 -7.15 9.89
N TYR A 189 -2.70 -8.04 8.98
CA TYR A 189 -3.35 -8.25 7.68
C TYR A 189 -4.74 -8.85 7.80
N GLY A 190 -5.61 -8.49 6.84
CA GLY A 190 -6.90 -9.10 6.57
C GLY A 190 -8.11 -8.34 7.14
N GLY A 191 -9.13 -8.16 6.30
CA GLY A 191 -10.40 -7.59 6.68
C GLY A 191 -10.48 -6.07 6.62
N ILE A 192 -11.37 -5.51 7.44
CA ILE A 192 -11.62 -4.07 7.52
C ILE A 192 -10.69 -3.45 8.55
N HIS A 193 -9.97 -2.41 8.15
CA HIS A 193 -9.06 -1.66 9.00
C HIS A 193 -9.61 -0.29 9.42
N ILE A 194 -10.50 0.30 8.62
CA ILE A 194 -11.17 1.56 8.95
C ILE A 194 -12.67 1.33 8.83
N ALA A 195 -13.39 1.58 9.92
CA ALA A 195 -14.84 1.38 9.96
C ALA A 195 -15.57 2.29 8.96
N PRO A 196 -16.64 1.82 8.30
CA PRO A 196 -17.49 2.68 7.49
C PRO A 196 -18.22 3.70 8.37
N LEU A 197 -18.68 4.80 7.77
CA LEU A 197 -19.44 5.84 8.45
C LEU A 197 -20.85 5.94 7.88
N LEU A 198 -21.82 6.17 8.75
CA LEU A 198 -23.21 6.43 8.38
C LEU A 198 -23.53 7.89 8.67
N GLY A 199 -24.20 8.56 7.74
CA GLY A 199 -24.52 9.96 7.93
C GLY A 199 -25.61 10.48 7.00
N ASN A 200 -25.88 11.78 7.10
CA ASN A 200 -26.63 12.49 6.09
C ASN A 200 -25.77 12.75 4.86
N GLU A 201 -26.39 13.15 3.76
CA GLU A 201 -25.69 13.38 2.48
C GLU A 201 -24.50 14.34 2.62
N LYS A 202 -24.70 15.47 3.30
CA LYS A 202 -23.67 16.48 3.45
C LYS A 202 -22.48 15.95 4.27
N GLY A 203 -22.71 15.38 5.42
CA GLY A 203 -21.64 14.89 6.29
C GLY A 203 -20.86 13.73 5.68
N ALA A 204 -21.56 12.77 5.08
CA ALA A 204 -20.93 11.64 4.39
C ALA A 204 -20.11 12.10 3.17
N SER A 205 -20.65 13.06 2.38
CA SER A 205 -19.91 13.65 1.25
C SER A 205 -18.68 14.45 1.68
N ASP A 206 -18.79 15.24 2.75
CA ASP A 206 -17.66 16.02 3.25
C ASP A 206 -16.54 15.09 3.77
N HIS A 207 -16.91 14.00 4.46
CA HIS A 207 -15.96 13.00 4.94
C HIS A 207 -15.30 12.25 3.77
N TYR A 208 -16.08 11.77 2.81
CA TYR A 208 -15.61 11.13 1.58
C TYR A 208 -14.58 12.00 0.83
N ARG A 209 -14.88 13.30 0.66
CA ARG A 209 -13.94 14.25 0.04
C ARG A 209 -12.66 14.41 0.85
N GLY A 210 -12.78 14.43 2.18
CA GLY A 210 -11.61 14.49 3.07
C GLY A 210 -10.71 13.25 2.94
N GLN A 211 -11.29 12.06 2.86
CA GLN A 211 -10.54 10.82 2.62
C GLN A 211 -9.86 10.82 1.23
N TRP A 212 -10.57 11.28 0.19
CA TRP A 212 -9.98 11.43 -1.14
C TRP A 212 -8.82 12.42 -1.16
N LEU A 213 -8.98 13.58 -0.50
CA LEU A 213 -7.91 14.55 -0.41
C LEU A 213 -6.68 13.94 0.27
N GLN A 214 -6.85 13.24 1.37
CA GLN A 214 -5.76 12.56 2.08
C GLN A 214 -5.11 11.47 1.24
N THR A 215 -5.89 10.65 0.55
CA THR A 215 -5.38 9.63 -0.37
C THR A 215 -4.59 10.26 -1.52
N PHE A 216 -5.11 11.37 -2.07
CA PHE A 216 -4.43 12.10 -3.13
C PHE A 216 -3.10 12.69 -2.63
N GLU A 217 -3.12 13.39 -1.51
CA GLU A 217 -1.93 13.99 -0.89
C GLU A 217 -0.87 12.93 -0.54
N GLY A 218 -1.29 11.75 -0.08
CA GLY A 218 -0.39 10.65 0.25
C GLY A 218 0.46 10.19 -0.92
N TYR A 219 -0.09 10.16 -2.13
CA TYR A 219 0.63 9.70 -3.33
C TYR A 219 1.16 10.84 -4.22
N VAL A 220 0.99 12.11 -3.85
CA VAL A 220 1.60 13.25 -4.56
C VAL A 220 3.12 13.17 -4.51
N VAL A 221 3.69 12.68 -3.41
CA VAL A 221 5.14 12.52 -3.28
C VAL A 221 5.66 11.52 -4.32
N ASP A 222 4.99 10.36 -4.49
CA ASP A 222 5.32 9.36 -5.51
C ASP A 222 5.25 9.92 -6.93
N ALA A 223 4.18 10.64 -7.25
CA ALA A 223 4.00 11.26 -8.56
C ALA A 223 5.07 12.32 -8.84
N SER A 224 5.38 13.16 -7.85
CA SER A 224 6.40 14.21 -7.95
C SER A 224 7.79 13.61 -8.14
N GLU A 225 8.15 12.59 -7.37
CA GLU A 225 9.40 11.86 -7.49
C GLU A 225 9.53 11.23 -8.89
N GLY A 226 8.44 10.60 -9.39
CA GLY A 226 8.40 10.05 -10.74
C GLY A 226 8.70 11.09 -11.81
N LEU A 227 8.12 12.30 -11.69
CA LEU A 227 8.38 13.42 -12.61
C LEU A 227 9.82 13.93 -12.51
N ILE A 228 10.38 14.04 -11.31
CA ILE A 228 11.78 14.47 -11.11
C ILE A 228 12.74 13.47 -11.77
N PHE A 229 12.53 12.18 -11.59
CA PHE A 229 13.31 11.15 -12.25
C PHE A 229 13.27 11.28 -13.78
N LEU A 230 12.10 11.52 -14.35
CA LEU A 230 11.98 11.74 -15.80
C LEU A 230 12.70 13.01 -16.26
N MET A 231 12.65 14.09 -15.50
CA MET A 231 13.41 15.32 -15.80
C MET A 231 14.92 15.08 -15.73
N LEU A 232 15.40 14.34 -14.74
CA LEU A 232 16.82 13.95 -14.64
C LEU A 232 17.24 13.02 -15.79
N ALA A 233 16.36 12.13 -16.24
CA ALA A 233 16.60 11.30 -17.42
C ALA A 233 16.79 12.14 -18.70
N VAL A 234 15.91 13.11 -18.92
CA VAL A 234 16.01 14.05 -20.04
C VAL A 234 17.32 14.85 -19.93
N MET A 235 17.68 15.33 -18.74
CA MET A 235 18.94 16.03 -18.51
C MET A 235 20.15 15.13 -18.81
N ALA A 236 20.14 13.88 -18.40
CA ALA A 236 21.23 12.94 -18.71
C ALA A 236 21.36 12.75 -20.23
N LEU A 237 20.23 12.55 -20.94
CA LEU A 237 20.24 12.41 -22.40
C LEU A 237 20.70 13.68 -23.12
N SER A 238 20.43 14.87 -22.59
CA SER A 238 20.85 16.14 -23.18
C SER A 238 22.38 16.33 -23.18
N ILE A 239 23.09 15.62 -22.31
CA ILE A 239 24.56 15.66 -22.23
C ILE A 239 25.20 14.67 -23.24
N LEU A 240 24.50 13.62 -23.64
CA LEU A 240 24.99 12.56 -24.52
C LEU A 240 25.62 13.06 -25.84
N PRO A 241 25.10 14.11 -26.54
CA PRO A 241 25.72 14.64 -27.75
C PRO A 241 27.12 15.19 -27.53
N PHE A 242 27.44 15.65 -26.31
CA PHE A 242 28.74 16.24 -25.96
C PHE A 242 29.76 15.19 -25.48
N ASP A 243 29.29 14.02 -25.00
CA ASP A 243 30.11 12.91 -24.48
C ASP A 243 29.58 11.56 -25.00
N ARG A 244 29.56 11.41 -26.33
CA ARG A 244 28.96 10.25 -27.04
C ARG A 244 29.55 8.90 -26.66
N GLY A 245 30.78 8.89 -26.19
CA GLY A 245 31.45 7.65 -25.74
C GLY A 245 31.04 7.17 -24.36
N ASN A 246 30.30 7.95 -23.59
CA ASN A 246 30.03 7.66 -22.20
C ASN A 246 28.63 7.03 -21.99
N SER A 247 28.62 5.71 -21.83
CA SER A 247 27.37 4.96 -21.60
C SER A 247 26.68 5.28 -20.26
N PHE A 248 27.31 6.07 -19.38
CA PHE A 248 26.70 6.53 -18.13
C PHE A 248 25.36 7.22 -18.38
N TYR A 249 25.30 8.16 -19.33
CA TYR A 249 24.08 8.93 -19.60
C TYR A 249 22.92 8.06 -20.08
N VAL A 250 23.21 7.09 -20.95
CA VAL A 250 22.20 6.15 -21.47
C VAL A 250 21.66 5.27 -20.33
N TRP A 251 22.56 4.65 -19.56
CA TRP A 251 22.15 3.81 -18.45
C TRP A 251 21.44 4.58 -17.33
N SER A 252 21.89 5.81 -17.05
CA SER A 252 21.21 6.69 -16.10
C SER A 252 19.80 7.05 -16.58
N ALA A 253 19.63 7.40 -17.85
CA ALA A 253 18.32 7.71 -18.41
C ALA A 253 17.40 6.48 -18.34
N VAL A 254 17.88 5.29 -18.70
CA VAL A 254 17.10 4.05 -18.59
C VAL A 254 16.70 3.79 -17.14
N ALA A 255 17.63 3.90 -16.19
CA ALA A 255 17.37 3.67 -14.77
C ALA A 255 16.34 4.66 -14.21
N LEU A 256 16.50 5.96 -14.53
CA LEU A 256 15.62 7.03 -14.08
C LEU A 256 14.24 6.93 -14.73
N CYS A 257 14.13 6.54 -16.01
CA CYS A 257 12.83 6.29 -16.64
C CYS A 257 12.09 5.11 -16.00
N LEU A 258 12.81 4.01 -15.70
CA LEU A 258 12.22 2.85 -15.02
C LEU A 258 11.78 3.19 -13.59
N ALA A 259 12.61 3.91 -12.83
CA ALA A 259 12.28 4.38 -11.49
C ALA A 259 11.10 5.36 -11.52
N GLY A 260 11.11 6.32 -12.47
CA GLY A 260 10.02 7.26 -12.68
C GLY A 260 8.71 6.57 -13.04
N PHE A 261 8.78 5.53 -13.90
CA PHE A 261 7.61 4.69 -14.17
C PHE A 261 7.12 3.98 -12.90
N ALA A 262 8.00 3.34 -12.12
CA ALA A 262 7.61 2.60 -10.94
C ALA A 262 6.92 3.50 -9.88
N ARG A 263 7.45 4.72 -9.67
CA ARG A 263 6.86 5.70 -8.74
C ARG A 263 5.56 6.29 -9.28
N GLY A 264 5.54 6.76 -10.52
CA GLY A 264 4.33 7.32 -11.13
C GLY A 264 3.19 6.30 -11.24
N ASN A 265 3.50 5.05 -11.57
CA ASN A 265 2.54 3.96 -11.64
C ASN A 265 1.92 3.65 -10.27
N GLN A 266 2.67 3.79 -9.16
CA GLN A 266 2.10 3.68 -7.81
C GLN A 266 1.01 4.71 -7.57
N ALA A 267 1.26 5.98 -7.87
CA ALA A 267 0.27 7.03 -7.71
C ALA A 267 -0.97 6.78 -8.60
N ILE A 268 -0.76 6.41 -9.87
CA ILE A 268 -1.85 6.11 -10.81
C ILE A 268 -2.70 4.94 -10.31
N TYR A 269 -2.10 3.89 -9.77
CA TYR A 269 -2.81 2.75 -9.21
C TYR A 269 -3.77 3.14 -8.09
N PHE A 270 -3.33 3.98 -7.15
CA PHE A 270 -4.18 4.41 -6.03
C PHE A 270 -5.19 5.49 -6.41
N TRP A 271 -4.89 6.33 -7.40
CA TRP A 271 -5.81 7.39 -7.83
C TRP A 271 -6.86 6.91 -8.84
N GLY A 272 -6.53 5.97 -9.71
CA GLY A 272 -7.31 5.69 -10.91
C GLY A 272 -7.98 4.32 -10.98
N GLN A 273 -7.57 3.33 -10.20
CA GLN A 273 -8.00 1.92 -10.35
C GLN A 273 -7.89 1.42 -11.80
N THR A 274 -6.88 1.91 -12.53
CA THR A 274 -6.67 1.58 -13.95
C THR A 274 -6.07 0.20 -14.15
N GLU A 275 -5.50 -0.37 -13.09
CA GLU A 275 -4.79 -1.64 -13.08
C GLU A 275 -5.29 -2.53 -11.94
N THR A 276 -5.20 -3.83 -12.14
CA THR A 276 -5.43 -4.81 -11.08
C THR A 276 -4.19 -4.97 -10.21
N TYR A 277 -4.37 -5.49 -9.01
CA TYR A 277 -3.26 -5.82 -8.11
C TYR A 277 -2.21 -6.74 -8.76
N ILE A 278 -2.65 -7.68 -9.59
CA ILE A 278 -1.73 -8.60 -10.31
C ILE A 278 -0.88 -7.83 -11.31
N GLU A 279 -1.49 -6.93 -12.08
CA GLU A 279 -0.77 -6.13 -13.08
C GLU A 279 0.29 -5.25 -12.43
N ILE A 280 -0.04 -4.52 -11.36
CA ILE A 280 0.95 -3.69 -10.67
C ILE A 280 2.06 -4.52 -10.03
N VAL A 281 1.75 -5.68 -9.47
CA VAL A 281 2.76 -6.59 -8.90
C VAL A 281 3.72 -7.06 -9.99
N LEU A 282 3.23 -7.48 -11.14
CA LEU A 282 4.08 -7.99 -12.22
C LEU A 282 4.88 -6.89 -12.89
N LEU A 283 4.25 -5.78 -13.27
CA LEU A 283 4.91 -4.70 -14.03
C LEU A 283 5.85 -3.88 -13.15
N ARG A 284 5.42 -3.50 -11.96
CA ARG A 284 6.21 -2.66 -11.06
C ARG A 284 7.14 -3.50 -10.19
N ILE A 285 6.58 -4.32 -9.29
CA ILE A 285 7.34 -4.95 -8.21
C ILE A 285 8.28 -6.05 -8.72
N VAL A 286 7.88 -6.80 -9.75
CA VAL A 286 8.72 -7.87 -10.30
C VAL A 286 9.66 -7.32 -11.36
N LEU A 287 9.13 -6.64 -12.38
CA LEU A 287 9.90 -6.27 -13.56
C LEU A 287 10.63 -4.93 -13.39
N ALA A 288 9.89 -3.83 -13.13
CA ALA A 288 10.50 -2.50 -13.11
C ALA A 288 11.52 -2.36 -11.98
N ASP A 289 11.18 -2.75 -10.74
CA ASP A 289 12.11 -2.66 -9.61
C ASP A 289 13.37 -3.49 -9.85
N GLY A 290 13.24 -4.71 -10.41
CA GLY A 290 14.41 -5.52 -10.77
C GLY A 290 15.32 -4.85 -11.80
N LEU A 291 14.74 -4.28 -12.87
CA LEU A 291 15.48 -3.59 -13.92
C LEU A 291 16.14 -2.28 -13.43
N VAL A 292 15.49 -1.57 -12.48
CA VAL A 292 16.07 -0.36 -11.86
C VAL A 292 17.40 -0.67 -11.20
N PHE A 293 17.52 -1.75 -10.41
CA PHE A 293 18.79 -2.16 -9.80
C PHE A 293 19.89 -2.37 -10.85
N GLY A 294 19.58 -3.13 -11.89
CA GLY A 294 20.53 -3.43 -12.95
C GLY A 294 20.98 -2.18 -13.72
N ALA A 295 20.02 -1.35 -14.10
CA ALA A 295 20.30 -0.14 -14.87
C ALA A 295 21.14 0.88 -14.07
N PHE A 296 20.83 1.11 -12.78
CA PHE A 296 21.69 1.95 -11.92
C PHE A 296 23.06 1.34 -11.69
N ALA A 297 23.18 0.02 -11.48
CA ALA A 297 24.48 -0.62 -11.36
C ALA A 297 25.34 -0.39 -12.63
N MET A 298 24.75 -0.49 -13.82
CA MET A 298 25.44 -0.22 -15.09
C MET A 298 25.78 1.26 -15.25
N ALA A 299 24.91 2.17 -14.82
CA ALA A 299 25.16 3.61 -14.85
C ALA A 299 26.39 3.97 -13.98
N TRP A 300 26.38 3.57 -12.71
CA TRP A 300 27.45 3.90 -11.77
C TRP A 300 28.76 3.19 -12.13
N ARG A 301 28.68 1.96 -12.64
CA ARG A 301 29.83 1.28 -13.23
C ARG A 301 30.49 2.10 -14.35
N ALA A 302 29.68 2.70 -15.22
CA ALA A 302 30.17 3.57 -16.29
C ALA A 302 30.67 4.91 -15.75
N ALA A 303 29.98 5.52 -14.78
CA ALA A 303 30.36 6.77 -14.13
C ALA A 303 31.77 6.70 -13.52
N PHE A 304 32.06 5.57 -12.85
CA PHE A 304 33.34 5.35 -12.17
C PHE A 304 34.40 4.68 -13.08
N GLY A 305 34.17 4.60 -14.39
CA GLY A 305 35.14 4.10 -15.38
C GLY A 305 35.50 2.63 -15.21
N LEU A 306 34.60 1.80 -14.65
CA LEU A 306 34.86 0.37 -14.42
C LEU A 306 34.51 -0.52 -15.63
N ARG A 307 34.55 0.04 -16.83
CA ARG A 307 34.15 -0.66 -18.06
C ARG A 307 35.00 -1.91 -18.35
N GLN A 308 36.26 -1.91 -17.96
CA GLN A 308 37.15 -3.05 -18.16
C GLN A 308 36.85 -4.22 -17.21
N GLU A 309 36.20 -3.98 -16.12
CA GLU A 309 35.83 -4.99 -15.13
C GLU A 309 34.56 -5.75 -15.57
N ARG A 310 34.69 -6.66 -16.52
CA ARG A 310 33.54 -7.40 -17.11
C ARG A 310 32.70 -8.14 -16.07
N TRP A 311 33.35 -8.63 -14.99
CA TRP A 311 32.66 -9.37 -13.96
C TRP A 311 31.56 -8.53 -13.30
N SER A 312 31.78 -7.21 -13.11
CA SER A 312 30.77 -6.34 -12.47
C SER A 312 29.52 -6.13 -13.35
N ALA A 313 29.67 -6.16 -14.68
CA ALA A 313 28.55 -6.13 -15.60
C ALA A 313 27.78 -7.46 -15.59
N ILE A 314 28.51 -8.59 -15.58
CA ILE A 314 27.91 -9.93 -15.49
C ILE A 314 27.18 -10.09 -14.16
N ALA A 315 27.78 -9.65 -13.06
CA ALA A 315 27.14 -9.65 -11.74
C ALA A 315 25.86 -8.81 -11.71
N ALA A 316 25.90 -7.58 -12.27
CA ALA A 316 24.71 -6.75 -12.37
C ALA A 316 23.59 -7.44 -13.16
N ALA A 317 23.90 -8.00 -14.32
CA ALA A 317 22.92 -8.71 -15.14
C ALA A 317 22.37 -9.98 -14.45
N ALA A 318 23.25 -10.80 -13.87
CA ALA A 318 22.88 -12.04 -13.20
C ALA A 318 22.00 -11.78 -11.94
N LEU A 319 22.39 -10.79 -11.14
CA LEU A 319 21.62 -10.41 -9.94
C LEU A 319 20.28 -9.77 -10.30
N THR A 320 20.22 -8.96 -11.37
CA THR A 320 18.95 -8.42 -11.89
C THR A 320 18.01 -9.55 -12.34
N ALA A 321 18.52 -10.49 -13.14
CA ALA A 321 17.75 -11.64 -13.57
C ALA A 321 17.32 -12.50 -12.35
N GLY A 322 18.23 -12.72 -11.41
CA GLY A 322 17.94 -13.43 -10.15
C GLY A 322 16.84 -12.74 -9.34
N TYR A 323 16.87 -11.40 -9.23
CA TYR A 323 15.81 -10.61 -8.57
C TYR A 323 14.44 -10.87 -9.21
N ILE A 324 14.35 -10.72 -10.53
CA ILE A 324 13.11 -10.89 -11.27
C ILE A 324 12.58 -12.33 -11.11
N VAL A 325 13.43 -13.32 -11.33
CA VAL A 325 13.05 -14.74 -11.23
C VAL A 325 12.62 -15.12 -9.81
N THR A 326 13.41 -14.77 -8.81
CA THR A 326 13.08 -15.13 -7.42
C THR A 326 11.84 -14.40 -6.92
N ARG A 327 11.65 -13.14 -7.31
CA ARG A 327 10.46 -12.38 -6.96
C ARG A 327 9.21 -12.97 -7.63
N PHE A 328 9.28 -13.26 -8.93
CA PHE A 328 8.18 -13.88 -9.67
C PHE A 328 7.80 -15.26 -9.13
N CYS A 329 8.77 -16.15 -8.97
CA CYS A 329 8.53 -17.49 -8.44
C CYS A 329 8.09 -17.48 -6.97
N GLY A 330 8.44 -16.45 -6.20
CA GLY A 330 8.01 -16.26 -4.82
C GLY A 330 6.57 -15.78 -4.66
N LEU A 331 5.94 -15.26 -5.74
CA LEU A 331 4.53 -14.89 -5.69
C LEU A 331 3.67 -16.11 -5.35
N TYR A 332 2.74 -15.96 -4.42
CA TYR A 332 1.89 -17.08 -3.99
C TYR A 332 1.16 -17.75 -5.16
N MET A 333 0.64 -16.96 -6.10
CA MET A 333 -0.04 -17.44 -7.31
C MET A 333 0.83 -18.34 -8.19
N VAL A 334 2.16 -18.20 -8.11
CA VAL A 334 3.13 -19.01 -8.86
C VAL A 334 3.64 -20.16 -7.98
N SER A 335 4.12 -19.83 -6.78
CA SER A 335 4.74 -20.80 -5.87
C SER A 335 3.80 -21.90 -5.43
N SER A 336 2.49 -21.61 -5.30
CA SER A 336 1.48 -22.63 -4.94
C SER A 336 1.30 -23.73 -5.98
N HIS A 337 1.69 -23.48 -7.22
CA HIS A 337 1.65 -24.47 -8.31
C HIS A 337 2.97 -25.22 -8.51
N LEU A 338 4.03 -24.86 -7.80
CA LEU A 338 5.34 -25.52 -7.92
C LEU A 338 5.42 -26.74 -6.98
N TRP A 339 5.69 -26.52 -5.69
CA TRP A 339 5.73 -27.54 -4.65
C TRP A 339 5.54 -26.93 -3.28
N ALA A 340 5.23 -27.77 -2.29
CA ALA A 340 5.10 -27.31 -0.90
C ALA A 340 6.43 -26.68 -0.42
N GLY A 341 6.35 -25.43 0.08
CA GLY A 341 7.53 -24.68 0.56
C GLY A 341 8.25 -23.85 -0.51
N ALA A 342 7.87 -23.93 -1.80
CA ALA A 342 8.50 -23.16 -2.88
C ALA A 342 8.50 -21.65 -2.57
N GLY A 343 7.40 -21.11 -2.06
CA GLY A 343 7.29 -19.70 -1.71
C GLY A 343 8.34 -19.24 -0.69
N ALA A 344 8.57 -20.02 0.37
CA ALA A 344 9.59 -19.74 1.37
C ALA A 344 11.00 -19.80 0.77
N LEU A 345 11.31 -20.85 0.01
CA LEU A 345 12.59 -20.97 -0.67
C LEU A 345 12.89 -19.78 -1.58
N PHE A 346 11.91 -19.37 -2.41
CA PHE A 346 12.12 -18.24 -3.30
C PHE A 346 12.19 -16.90 -2.55
N ALA A 347 11.53 -16.75 -1.40
CA ALA A 347 11.68 -15.58 -0.53
C ALA A 347 13.10 -15.51 0.05
N ASP A 348 13.67 -16.62 0.52
CA ASP A 348 15.03 -16.68 1.02
C ASP A 348 16.06 -16.42 -0.09
N LEU A 349 15.88 -17.04 -1.26
CA LEU A 349 16.74 -16.78 -2.44
C LEU A 349 16.65 -15.33 -2.88
N HIS A 350 15.46 -14.73 -2.86
CA HIS A 350 15.28 -13.32 -3.17
C HIS A 350 16.07 -12.43 -2.21
N GLN A 351 16.03 -12.71 -0.91
CA GLN A 351 16.81 -11.97 0.08
C GLN A 351 18.33 -12.10 -0.15
N ILE A 352 18.81 -13.30 -0.53
CA ILE A 352 20.22 -13.52 -0.88
C ILE A 352 20.60 -12.69 -2.10
N VAL A 353 19.76 -12.65 -3.14
CA VAL A 353 20.00 -11.84 -4.34
C VAL A 353 20.04 -10.35 -3.99
N ARG A 354 19.14 -9.86 -3.12
CA ARG A 354 19.16 -8.47 -2.64
C ARG A 354 20.44 -8.12 -1.90
N PHE A 355 20.95 -9.01 -1.03
CA PHE A 355 22.25 -8.81 -0.39
C PHE A 355 23.38 -8.81 -1.42
N GLY A 356 23.31 -9.64 -2.46
CA GLY A 356 24.27 -9.61 -3.58
C GLY A 356 24.26 -8.27 -4.33
N LEU A 357 23.07 -7.71 -4.60
CA LEU A 357 22.93 -6.37 -5.19
C LEU A 357 23.49 -5.29 -4.26
N LEU A 358 23.18 -5.35 -2.97
CA LEU A 358 23.71 -4.40 -1.98
C LEU A 358 25.24 -4.44 -1.95
N ALA A 359 25.83 -5.63 -1.93
CA ALA A 359 27.29 -5.80 -1.99
C ALA A 359 27.89 -5.21 -3.27
N LEU A 360 27.23 -5.38 -4.42
CA LEU A 360 27.62 -4.76 -5.68
C LEU A 360 27.57 -3.23 -5.59
N PHE A 361 26.53 -2.64 -5.04
CA PHE A 361 26.40 -1.19 -4.87
C PHE A 361 27.48 -0.64 -3.92
N ILE A 362 27.75 -1.33 -2.81
CA ILE A 362 28.85 -0.98 -1.89
C ILE A 362 30.20 -1.04 -2.63
N TYR A 363 30.44 -2.10 -3.40
CA TYR A 363 31.64 -2.20 -4.22
C TYR A 363 31.80 -1.01 -5.18
N LEU A 364 30.73 -0.64 -5.90
CA LEU A 364 30.74 0.50 -6.81
C LEU A 364 31.02 1.82 -6.05
N ALA A 365 30.43 2.02 -4.87
CA ALA A 365 30.69 3.19 -4.04
C ALA A 365 32.16 3.27 -3.59
N ILE A 366 32.75 2.16 -3.13
CA ILE A 366 34.16 2.08 -2.73
C ILE A 366 35.06 2.39 -3.93
N ARG A 367 34.80 1.80 -5.09
CA ARG A 367 35.60 2.05 -6.32
C ARG A 367 35.46 3.50 -6.78
N GLY A 368 34.23 4.09 -6.65
CA GLY A 368 34.02 5.52 -6.92
C GLY A 368 34.80 6.42 -5.96
N ALA A 369 34.80 6.11 -4.66
CA ALA A 369 35.53 6.86 -3.65
C ALA A 369 37.07 6.81 -3.82
N MET A 370 37.58 5.72 -4.36
CA MET A 370 39.03 5.58 -4.66
C MET A 370 39.46 6.45 -5.84
N ARG A 371 38.54 6.96 -6.65
CA ARG A 371 38.87 7.89 -7.74
C ARG A 371 39.04 9.31 -7.19
N ARG A 372 40.16 9.94 -7.53
CA ARG A 372 40.49 11.30 -7.06
C ARG A 372 40.04 12.39 -8.06
N GLU A 373 39.07 12.10 -8.91
CA GLU A 373 38.54 13.06 -9.86
C GLU A 373 37.62 14.09 -9.18
N THR A 374 37.72 15.35 -9.64
CA THR A 374 36.82 16.42 -9.18
C THR A 374 35.36 16.05 -9.48
N GLY A 375 34.49 16.04 -8.51
CA GLY A 375 33.07 15.67 -8.64
C GLY A 375 32.75 14.18 -8.39
N ALA A 376 33.75 13.29 -8.30
CA ALA A 376 33.53 11.87 -8.02
C ALA A 376 32.77 11.66 -6.68
N TRP A 377 33.04 12.49 -5.68
CA TRP A 377 32.38 12.45 -4.38
C TRP A 377 30.90 12.77 -4.43
N ILE A 378 30.45 13.66 -5.32
CA ILE A 378 29.02 13.93 -5.53
C ILE A 378 28.34 12.66 -6.07
N GLY A 379 28.98 11.98 -7.03
CA GLY A 379 28.50 10.72 -7.56
C GLY A 379 28.44 9.60 -6.53
N VAL A 380 29.46 9.50 -5.65
CA VAL A 380 29.46 8.53 -4.54
C VAL A 380 28.35 8.82 -3.54
N ALA A 381 28.17 10.10 -3.17
CA ALA A 381 27.08 10.49 -2.28
C ALA A 381 25.70 10.18 -2.91
N ALA A 382 25.52 10.50 -4.20
CA ALA A 382 24.29 10.16 -4.92
C ALA A 382 24.02 8.64 -4.91
N LEU A 383 25.06 7.82 -5.17
CA LEU A 383 24.93 6.36 -5.12
C LEU A 383 24.57 5.84 -3.71
N ILE A 384 25.11 6.45 -2.65
CA ILE A 384 24.79 6.07 -1.27
C ILE A 384 23.30 6.35 -0.96
N PHE A 385 22.80 7.56 -1.25
CA PHE A 385 21.41 7.91 -0.99
C PHE A 385 20.44 7.12 -1.87
N LEU A 386 20.78 6.88 -3.14
CA LEU A 386 20.06 5.95 -3.99
C LEU A 386 19.99 4.55 -3.34
N GLY A 387 21.13 4.05 -2.83
CA GLY A 387 21.22 2.77 -2.14
C GLY A 387 20.32 2.71 -0.91
N ILE A 388 20.28 3.76 -0.08
CA ILE A 388 19.37 3.83 1.08
C ILE A 388 17.90 3.69 0.64
N GLY A 389 17.52 4.30 -0.48
CA GLY A 389 16.16 4.18 -1.03
C GLY A 389 15.87 2.79 -1.60
N LEU A 390 16.75 2.27 -2.46
CA LEU A 390 16.55 0.95 -3.10
C LEU A 390 16.63 -0.22 -2.11
N PHE A 391 17.45 -0.11 -1.07
CA PHE A 391 17.62 -1.12 -0.02
C PHE A 391 16.91 -0.75 1.28
N ALA A 392 15.76 -0.07 1.16
CA ALA A 392 14.99 0.38 2.32
C ALA A 392 14.60 -0.76 3.28
N GLN A 393 14.37 -1.96 2.77
CA GLN A 393 14.07 -3.15 3.58
C GLN A 393 15.28 -3.53 4.45
N GLU A 394 16.48 -3.59 3.88
CA GLU A 394 17.71 -3.93 4.58
C GLU A 394 18.11 -2.85 5.60
N VAL A 395 17.91 -1.58 5.23
CA VAL A 395 18.08 -0.45 6.19
C VAL A 395 17.07 -0.56 7.33
N GLY A 396 15.85 -1.03 7.08
CA GLY A 396 14.84 -1.32 8.10
C GLY A 396 15.28 -2.37 9.12
N MET A 397 16.05 -3.36 8.70
CA MET A 397 16.60 -4.39 9.62
C MET A 397 17.58 -3.80 10.65
N LEU A 398 18.09 -2.60 10.41
CA LEU A 398 18.93 -1.86 11.37
C LEU A 398 18.11 -1.05 12.40
N GLY A 399 16.79 -1.22 12.43
CA GLY A 399 15.90 -0.51 13.37
C GLY A 399 15.59 0.94 12.98
N VAL A 400 15.94 1.38 11.77
CA VAL A 400 15.62 2.73 11.29
C VAL A 400 14.13 2.78 10.93
N GLN A 401 13.42 3.79 11.44
CA GLN A 401 12.00 4.01 11.13
C GLN A 401 11.77 4.08 9.61
N GLY A 402 10.65 3.53 9.16
CA GLY A 402 10.32 3.41 7.74
C GLY A 402 9.53 4.57 7.16
N ILE A 403 8.60 5.14 7.94
CA ILE A 403 7.67 6.18 7.50
C ILE A 403 7.55 7.25 8.58
N TRP A 404 7.43 8.50 8.17
CA TRP A 404 7.15 9.67 9.00
C TRP A 404 5.91 10.40 8.46
N PHE A 405 5.25 11.19 9.28
CA PHE A 405 4.05 11.94 8.92
C PHE A 405 4.23 13.46 9.15
N PRO A 406 5.13 14.13 8.39
CA PRO A 406 5.48 15.54 8.64
C PRO A 406 4.31 16.50 8.46
N PHE A 407 3.36 16.18 7.56
CA PHE A 407 2.18 17.01 7.25
C PHE A 407 0.88 16.21 7.36
N GLY A 408 0.88 15.14 8.17
CA GLY A 408 -0.27 14.25 8.31
C GLY A 408 -0.41 13.20 7.21
N VAL A 409 0.49 13.20 6.21
CA VAL A 409 0.61 12.16 5.18
C VAL A 409 1.92 11.41 5.35
N GLY A 410 1.93 10.13 5.00
CA GLY A 410 3.11 9.29 5.11
C GLY A 410 4.19 9.69 4.10
N VAL A 411 5.42 9.86 4.58
CA VAL A 411 6.61 10.03 3.74
C VAL A 411 7.61 8.97 4.16
N SER A 412 7.93 8.09 3.24
CA SER A 412 8.80 6.95 3.50
C SER A 412 10.27 7.33 3.52
N ARG A 413 11.08 6.49 4.17
CA ARG A 413 12.55 6.59 4.12
C ARG A 413 13.09 6.56 2.69
N THR A 414 12.42 5.79 1.80
CA THR A 414 12.77 5.72 0.39
C THR A 414 12.66 7.09 -0.25
N GLU A 415 11.56 7.80 -0.05
CA GLU A 415 11.30 9.13 -0.62
C GLU A 415 12.27 10.18 -0.11
N TYR A 416 12.57 10.18 1.21
CA TYR A 416 13.60 11.07 1.75
C TYR A 416 14.97 10.80 1.14
N ALA A 417 15.35 9.52 0.99
CA ALA A 417 16.62 9.16 0.40
C ALA A 417 16.69 9.54 -1.09
N HIS A 418 15.61 9.30 -1.82
CA HIS A 418 15.51 9.68 -3.23
C HIS A 418 15.50 11.20 -3.44
N ALA A 419 14.84 11.97 -2.58
CA ALA A 419 14.89 13.44 -2.65
C ALA A 419 16.33 13.97 -2.53
N VAL A 420 17.15 13.40 -1.63
CA VAL A 420 18.57 13.75 -1.52
C VAL A 420 19.34 13.26 -2.76
N PHE A 421 19.06 12.04 -3.22
CA PHE A 421 19.65 11.51 -4.47
C PHE A 421 19.36 12.42 -5.65
N ASP A 422 18.13 12.92 -5.81
CA ASP A 422 17.73 13.78 -6.91
C ASP A 422 18.54 15.07 -6.96
N VAL A 423 18.72 15.72 -5.82
CA VAL A 423 19.56 16.93 -5.71
C VAL A 423 21.02 16.62 -6.07
N LEU A 424 21.56 15.51 -5.56
CA LEU A 424 22.93 15.11 -5.83
C LEU A 424 23.12 14.68 -7.28
N MET A 425 22.16 13.96 -7.87
CA MET A 425 22.20 13.54 -9.27
C MET A 425 22.10 14.76 -10.20
N PHE A 426 21.22 15.70 -9.89
CA PHE A 426 21.14 16.97 -10.62
C PHE A 426 22.47 17.72 -10.57
N ALA A 427 23.05 17.89 -9.37
CA ALA A 427 24.35 18.53 -9.20
C ALA A 427 25.48 17.79 -9.96
N TYR A 428 25.45 16.45 -9.94
CA TYR A 428 26.42 15.63 -10.66
C TYR A 428 26.29 15.79 -12.18
N LEU A 429 25.08 15.78 -12.73
CA LEU A 429 24.82 16.01 -14.15
C LEU A 429 25.17 17.45 -14.56
N LEU A 430 24.86 18.43 -13.72
CA LEU A 430 25.19 19.83 -13.96
C LEU A 430 26.72 20.05 -14.01
N ALA A 431 27.46 19.46 -13.07
CA ALA A 431 28.91 19.51 -13.07
C ALA A 431 29.52 18.88 -14.36
N ARG A 432 28.93 17.79 -14.85
CA ARG A 432 29.31 17.18 -16.13
C ARG A 432 29.01 18.09 -17.31
N LEU A 433 27.85 18.71 -17.36
CA LEU A 433 27.46 19.64 -18.41
C LEU A 433 28.37 20.88 -18.43
N TRP A 434 28.67 21.43 -17.23
CA TRP A 434 29.58 22.57 -17.10
C TRP A 434 30.99 22.31 -17.68
N HIS A 435 31.46 21.07 -17.63
CA HIS A 435 32.75 20.68 -18.20
C HIS A 435 32.80 20.80 -19.73
N PHE A 436 31.64 20.71 -20.39
CA PHE A 436 31.49 20.86 -21.85
C PHE A 436 31.05 22.27 -22.28
N ALA A 437 30.68 23.14 -21.32
CA ALA A 437 30.37 24.54 -21.64
C ALA A 437 31.62 25.19 -22.22
N PRO A 438 31.55 25.91 -23.32
CA PRO A 438 32.70 26.63 -23.88
C PRO A 438 33.18 27.59 -22.82
N GLN A 439 34.33 27.28 -22.18
CA GLN A 439 35.06 28.25 -21.38
C GLN A 439 35.26 29.44 -22.31
N GLY A 440 34.53 30.54 -22.00
CA GLY A 440 34.61 31.72 -22.83
C GLY A 440 36.07 32.02 -23.13
N ARG A 441 36.45 31.89 -24.39
CA ARG A 441 37.69 32.46 -24.86
C ARG A 441 37.61 33.95 -24.55
N VAL A 442 38.18 34.34 -23.42
CA VAL A 442 38.58 35.72 -23.24
C VAL A 442 39.62 35.96 -24.36
N VAL A 443 39.09 36.44 -25.48
CA VAL A 443 39.91 36.99 -26.54
C VAL A 443 40.53 38.23 -25.92
N ASN A 444 41.73 38.07 -25.31
CA ASN A 444 42.64 39.19 -25.13
C ASN A 444 42.97 39.70 -26.52
N LYS A 445 42.16 40.62 -27.02
CA LYS A 445 42.58 41.59 -28.01
C LYS A 445 43.46 42.59 -27.26
N ALA A 446 44.70 42.22 -27.08
CA ALA A 446 45.75 43.20 -26.83
C ALA A 446 46.24 43.74 -28.14
N SER A 447 45.98 45.02 -28.33
CA SER A 447 46.56 46.04 -29.25
C SER A 447 46.52 45.76 -30.73
#